data_acd6021823c8a7d4b5b85ec3b71f619c
#
_entry.id   acd6021823c8a7d4b5b85ec3b71f619c
#
_cell.length_a   1.000
_cell.length_b   1.000
_cell.length_c   1.000
_cell.angle_alpha   90.00
_cell.angle_beta   90.00
_cell.angle_gamma   90.00
#
_symmetry.space_group_name_H-M   'P 1'
#
loop_
_entity.id
_entity.type
_entity.pdbx_description
1 polymer ?
#
loop_
_entity_poly.entity_id
_entity_poly.type
_entity_poly.pdbx_seq_one_letter_code
_entity_poly.pdbx_strand_id
1 'polypeptide(L)'
;MDEKRENEIYEHNEVQELIGYVPTSLQKWGVYVIALFMAILLVGSYFFQYPETLKGSIVIPPSEGIDSVSGILFLSATNLGEIKDGAKVLVFTEAYPEAEYGFLTGTVNRVYGIPDASGFYRVEVHFPQGLLTSQGATLSARLQLTGTGEVILKEARLIEALIKPIRMVTGLKK
;
A
#
# COMPACT_ATOMS: atom_id res chain seq x y z
N MET A 1 -10.44 56.39 46.10
CA MET A 1 -9.39 55.98 45.11
C MET A 1 -8.85 54.57 45.40
N ASP A 2 -9.19 54.00 46.56
CA ASP A 2 -8.73 52.67 46.98
C ASP A 2 -9.65 51.54 46.55
N GLU A 3 -10.96 51.77 46.46
CA GLU A 3 -11.96 50.74 46.11
C GLU A 3 -11.79 50.17 44.69
N LYS A 4 -11.26 50.95 43.76
CA LYS A 4 -11.01 50.50 42.39
C LYS A 4 -9.77 49.59 42.26
N ARG A 5 -8.81 49.76 43.14
CA ARG A 5 -7.60 48.88 43.19
C ARG A 5 -7.91 47.55 43.87
N GLU A 6 -8.79 47.51 44.84
CA GLU A 6 -9.21 46.28 45.49
C GLU A 6 -9.95 45.38 44.52
N ASN A 7 -10.87 45.89 43.73
CA ASN A 7 -11.61 45.11 42.74
C ASN A 7 -10.70 44.55 41.64
N GLU A 8 -9.71 45.27 41.16
CA GLU A 8 -8.74 44.78 40.17
C GLU A 8 -7.88 43.61 40.70
N ILE A 9 -7.59 43.62 42.00
CA ILE A 9 -6.81 42.54 42.64
C ILE A 9 -7.64 41.28 42.84
N TYR A 10 -8.94 41.40 43.12
CA TYR A 10 -9.84 40.26 43.27
C TYR A 10 -10.14 39.59 41.89
N GLU A 11 -10.37 40.38 40.85
CA GLU A 11 -10.56 39.83 39.50
C GLU A 11 -9.32 39.08 38.99
N HIS A 12 -8.12 39.53 39.31
CA HIS A 12 -6.90 38.90 38.86
C HIS A 12 -6.62 37.55 39.53
N ASN A 13 -7.06 37.40 40.81
CA ASN A 13 -6.90 36.17 41.55
C ASN A 13 -7.95 35.10 41.17
N GLU A 14 -9.22 35.51 40.91
CA GLU A 14 -10.26 34.56 40.50
C GLU A 14 -10.00 33.97 39.12
N VAL A 15 -9.42 34.73 38.17
CA VAL A 15 -9.07 34.24 36.84
C VAL A 15 -7.91 33.24 36.87
N GLN A 16 -6.97 33.38 37.81
CA GLN A 16 -5.86 32.45 37.99
C GLN A 16 -6.30 31.13 38.67
N GLU A 17 -7.36 31.16 39.48
CA GLU A 17 -7.89 29.95 40.15
C GLU A 17 -8.75 29.10 39.18
N LEU A 18 -9.37 29.72 38.16
CA LEU A 18 -10.12 29.05 37.11
C LEU A 18 -9.21 28.39 36.05
N ILE A 19 -8.01 28.89 35.85
CA ILE A 19 -7.00 28.23 35.03
C ILE A 19 -6.26 27.25 35.94
N GLY A 20 -6.88 26.07 36.12
CA GLY A 20 -6.38 25.01 37.00
C GLY A 20 -4.85 24.86 36.87
N TYR A 21 -4.17 24.97 38.01
CA TYR A 21 -2.72 24.79 38.12
C TYR A 21 -2.38 23.39 37.65
N VAL A 22 -1.99 23.26 36.36
CA VAL A 22 -1.53 21.97 35.83
C VAL A 22 -0.18 21.71 36.51
N PRO A 23 -0.11 20.69 37.39
CA PRO A 23 1.14 20.43 38.10
C PRO A 23 2.24 20.12 37.08
N THR A 24 3.38 20.84 37.23
CA THR A 24 4.55 20.73 36.35
C THR A 24 5.05 19.28 36.19
N SER A 25 4.79 18.43 37.16
CA SER A 25 5.06 16.98 37.09
C SER A 25 4.15 16.30 36.07
N LEU A 26 2.86 16.64 36.03
CA LEU A 26 1.91 16.05 35.05
C LEU A 26 2.26 16.45 33.62
N GLN A 27 2.69 17.70 33.42
CA GLN A 27 3.12 18.19 32.13
C GLN A 27 4.40 17.49 31.64
N LYS A 28 5.37 17.26 32.51
CA LYS A 28 6.59 16.52 32.18
C LYS A 28 6.30 15.06 31.90
N TRP A 29 5.49 14.38 32.70
CA TRP A 29 5.11 12.99 32.51
C TRP A 29 4.31 12.81 31.20
N GLY A 30 3.39 13.73 30.89
CA GLY A 30 2.63 13.72 29.65
C GLY A 30 3.54 13.75 28.40
N VAL A 31 4.58 14.59 28.42
CA VAL A 31 5.56 14.66 27.29
C VAL A 31 6.33 13.34 27.15
N TYR A 32 6.76 12.73 28.25
CA TYR A 32 7.46 11.42 28.20
C TYR A 32 6.55 10.30 27.70
N VAL A 33 5.30 10.26 28.10
CA VAL A 33 4.33 9.25 27.63
C VAL A 33 4.08 9.41 26.13
N ILE A 34 3.90 10.65 25.65
CA ILE A 34 3.73 10.92 24.21
C ILE A 34 5.00 10.54 23.44
N ALA A 35 6.18 10.90 23.94
CA ALA A 35 7.45 10.57 23.31
C ALA A 35 7.67 9.06 23.24
N LEU A 36 7.35 8.32 24.32
CA LEU A 36 7.42 6.87 24.35
C LEU A 36 6.45 6.23 23.35
N PHE A 37 5.21 6.73 23.28
CA PHE A 37 4.21 6.25 22.35
C PHE A 37 4.65 6.48 20.89
N MET A 38 5.18 7.66 20.57
CA MET A 38 5.77 7.97 19.26
C MET A 38 6.95 7.05 18.92
N ALA A 39 7.82 6.76 19.90
CA ALA A 39 8.93 5.83 19.70
C ALA A 39 8.43 4.41 19.39
N ILE A 40 7.41 3.92 20.09
CA ILE A 40 6.80 2.61 19.86
C ILE A 40 6.17 2.56 18.45
N LEU A 41 5.47 3.64 18.03
CA LEU A 41 4.90 3.72 16.67
C LEU A 41 5.97 3.71 15.59
N LEU A 42 7.10 4.41 15.78
CA LEU A 42 8.20 4.42 14.83
C LEU A 42 8.86 3.03 14.72
N VAL A 43 9.10 2.37 15.86
CA VAL A 43 9.63 1.00 15.88
C VAL A 43 8.63 0.02 15.25
N GLY A 44 7.34 0.13 15.58
CA GLY A 44 6.29 -0.67 14.96
C GLY A 44 6.22 -0.49 13.44
N SER A 45 6.31 0.76 12.96
CA SER A 45 6.32 1.08 11.52
C SER A 45 7.48 0.43 10.75
N TYR A 46 8.60 0.12 11.43
CA TYR A 46 9.72 -0.59 10.83
C TYR A 46 9.39 -2.05 10.51
N PHE A 47 8.52 -2.68 11.32
CA PHE A 47 8.14 -4.08 11.13
C PHE A 47 7.02 -4.26 10.07
N PHE A 48 6.24 -3.23 9.80
CA PHE A 48 5.19 -3.32 8.79
C PHE A 48 5.77 -3.16 7.39
N GLN A 49 5.64 -4.21 6.59
CA GLN A 49 5.97 -4.24 5.18
C GLN A 49 4.70 -4.03 4.36
N TYR A 50 4.75 -3.12 3.41
CA TYR A 50 3.65 -2.88 2.48
C TYR A 50 4.09 -3.31 1.08
N PRO A 51 3.39 -4.24 0.42
CA PRO A 51 3.73 -4.65 -0.94
C PRO A 51 3.43 -3.50 -1.91
N GLU A 52 4.46 -3.05 -2.64
CA GLU A 52 4.23 -2.18 -3.80
C GLU A 52 3.73 -3.05 -4.96
N THR A 53 2.53 -2.76 -5.47
CA THR A 53 1.91 -3.49 -6.57
C THR A 53 1.72 -2.59 -7.79
N LEU A 54 1.91 -3.14 -9.00
CA LEU A 54 1.50 -2.52 -10.24
C LEU A 54 0.22 -3.19 -10.73
N LYS A 55 -0.82 -2.38 -10.93
CA LYS A 55 -2.11 -2.83 -11.42
C LYS A 55 -2.23 -2.62 -12.92
N GLY A 56 -2.81 -3.59 -13.60
CA GLY A 56 -3.09 -3.50 -15.02
C GLY A 56 -4.22 -4.42 -15.45
N SER A 57 -4.67 -4.26 -16.68
CA SER A 57 -5.68 -5.13 -17.27
C SER A 57 -5.04 -6.42 -17.77
N ILE A 58 -5.61 -7.57 -17.46
CA ILE A 58 -5.13 -8.86 -17.93
C ILE A 58 -6.16 -9.53 -18.83
N VAL A 59 -5.65 -10.19 -19.85
CA VAL A 59 -6.44 -11.03 -20.77
C VAL A 59 -5.83 -12.43 -20.77
N ILE A 60 -6.65 -13.41 -20.44
CA ILE A 60 -6.29 -14.83 -20.51
C ILE A 60 -7.04 -15.44 -21.68
N PRO A 61 -6.34 -15.85 -22.75
CA PRO A 61 -6.98 -16.45 -23.91
C PRO A 61 -7.57 -17.82 -23.57
N PRO A 62 -8.57 -18.28 -24.34
CA PRO A 62 -9.09 -19.64 -24.18
C PRO A 62 -7.98 -20.66 -24.38
N SER A 63 -7.94 -21.66 -23.52
CA SER A 63 -6.96 -22.74 -23.54
C SER A 63 -7.68 -24.08 -23.41
N GLU A 64 -7.33 -25.05 -24.26
CA GLU A 64 -7.87 -26.40 -24.18
C GLU A 64 -7.08 -27.31 -23.21
N GLY A 65 -5.92 -26.85 -22.71
CA GLY A 65 -5.04 -27.56 -21.77
C GLY A 65 -5.07 -27.01 -20.37
N ILE A 66 -5.01 -27.89 -19.38
CA ILE A 66 -4.99 -27.53 -17.96
C ILE A 66 -3.55 -27.15 -17.50
N ASP A 67 -2.53 -27.62 -18.21
CA ASP A 67 -1.16 -27.69 -17.69
C ASP A 67 -0.28 -26.47 -17.99
N SER A 68 -0.68 -25.57 -18.88
CA SER A 68 0.12 -24.36 -19.17
C SER A 68 -0.76 -23.22 -19.70
N VAL A 69 -1.43 -22.54 -18.79
CA VAL A 69 -2.21 -21.35 -19.15
C VAL A 69 -1.32 -20.13 -19.02
N SER A 70 -1.32 -19.28 -20.05
CA SER A 70 -0.64 -17.99 -20.03
C SER A 70 -1.63 -16.87 -20.29
N GLY A 71 -1.42 -15.74 -19.65
CA GLY A 71 -2.19 -14.53 -19.86
C GLY A 71 -1.28 -13.36 -20.28
N ILE A 72 -1.88 -12.34 -20.86
CA ILE A 72 -1.18 -11.10 -21.21
C ILE A 72 -1.70 -9.99 -20.32
N LEU A 73 -0.80 -9.41 -19.53
CA LEU A 73 -1.06 -8.28 -18.65
C LEU A 73 -0.57 -7.00 -19.32
N PHE A 74 -1.41 -5.98 -19.36
CA PHE A 74 -1.13 -4.68 -19.92
C PHE A 74 -0.88 -3.69 -18.79
N LEU A 75 0.35 -3.14 -18.75
CA LEU A 75 0.81 -2.21 -17.72
C LEU A 75 1.17 -0.87 -18.32
N SER A 76 0.94 0.20 -17.56
CA SER A 76 1.45 1.53 -17.91
C SER A 76 2.97 1.60 -17.76
N ALA A 77 3.62 2.57 -18.39
CA ALA A 77 5.08 2.76 -18.36
C ALA A 77 5.70 2.99 -16.97
N THR A 78 4.85 3.28 -15.96
CA THR A 78 5.32 3.61 -14.61
C THR A 78 5.93 2.39 -13.92
N ASN A 79 7.17 2.49 -13.47
CA ASN A 79 7.90 1.47 -12.67
C ASN A 79 8.08 0.09 -13.31
N LEU A 80 7.92 -0.04 -14.64
CA LEU A 80 8.15 -1.31 -15.35
C LEU A 80 9.55 -1.90 -15.13
N GLY A 81 10.57 -1.05 -15.00
CA GLY A 81 11.95 -1.50 -14.75
C GLY A 81 12.16 -2.19 -13.39
N GLU A 82 11.16 -2.14 -12.51
CA GLU A 82 11.20 -2.81 -11.21
C GLU A 82 10.64 -4.24 -11.26
N ILE A 83 9.95 -4.61 -12.35
CA ILE A 83 9.41 -5.96 -12.55
C ILE A 83 10.57 -6.90 -12.83
N LYS A 84 10.68 -7.93 -12.00
CA LYS A 84 11.65 -9.01 -12.19
C LYS A 84 10.94 -10.21 -12.84
N ASP A 85 11.69 -10.96 -13.65
CA ASP A 85 11.24 -12.27 -14.12
C ASP A 85 10.96 -13.16 -12.90
N GLY A 86 9.83 -13.88 -12.94
CA GLY A 86 9.36 -14.68 -11.82
C GLY A 86 8.60 -13.89 -10.73
N ALA A 87 8.37 -12.56 -10.89
CA ALA A 87 7.56 -11.79 -9.96
C ALA A 87 6.14 -12.38 -9.85
N LYS A 88 5.60 -12.42 -8.64
CA LYS A 88 4.26 -12.95 -8.38
C LYS A 88 3.20 -11.97 -8.88
N VAL A 89 2.18 -12.53 -9.54
CA VAL A 89 1.03 -11.78 -10.05
C VAL A 89 -0.23 -12.35 -9.44
N LEU A 90 -1.04 -11.48 -8.86
CA LEU A 90 -2.39 -11.81 -8.42
C LEU A 90 -3.37 -11.35 -9.50
N VAL A 91 -4.30 -12.21 -9.88
CA VAL A 91 -5.25 -11.92 -10.94
C VAL A 91 -6.68 -12.07 -10.42
N PHE A 92 -7.43 -10.99 -10.54
CA PHE A 92 -8.83 -10.88 -10.18
C PHE A 92 -9.65 -10.85 -11.46
N THR A 93 -10.48 -11.85 -11.70
CA THR A 93 -11.26 -11.98 -12.93
C THR A 93 -12.62 -11.31 -12.79
N GLU A 94 -13.10 -10.65 -13.84
CA GLU A 94 -14.41 -10.01 -13.84
C GLU A 94 -15.57 -11.03 -13.85
N ALA A 95 -15.34 -12.17 -14.50
CA ALA A 95 -16.35 -13.23 -14.62
C ALA A 95 -16.58 -14.01 -13.32
N TYR A 96 -15.62 -13.99 -12.41
CA TYR A 96 -15.65 -14.76 -11.15
C TYR A 96 -15.33 -13.80 -9.98
N PRO A 97 -16.35 -13.39 -9.19
CA PRO A 97 -16.18 -12.43 -8.10
C PRO A 97 -15.16 -12.89 -7.05
N GLU A 98 -14.29 -11.98 -6.61
CA GLU A 98 -13.24 -12.23 -5.63
C GLU A 98 -13.77 -12.80 -4.31
N ALA A 99 -14.93 -12.32 -3.85
CA ALA A 99 -15.53 -12.76 -2.60
C ALA A 99 -15.89 -14.25 -2.59
N GLU A 100 -16.19 -14.84 -3.75
CA GLU A 100 -16.63 -16.24 -3.88
C GLU A 100 -15.50 -17.13 -4.39
N TYR A 101 -14.71 -16.65 -5.34
CA TYR A 101 -13.68 -17.46 -6.01
C TYR A 101 -12.26 -17.09 -5.59
N GLY A 102 -12.04 -15.93 -4.99
CA GLY A 102 -10.72 -15.43 -4.65
C GLY A 102 -9.96 -14.91 -5.88
N PHE A 103 -8.68 -15.20 -5.93
CA PHE A 103 -7.77 -14.75 -7.00
C PHE A 103 -6.96 -15.90 -7.57
N LEU A 104 -6.49 -15.73 -8.81
CA LEU A 104 -5.51 -16.63 -9.43
C LEU A 104 -4.10 -16.14 -9.09
N THR A 105 -3.17 -17.10 -8.95
CA THR A 105 -1.76 -16.79 -8.77
C THR A 105 -0.98 -17.16 -10.01
N GLY A 106 -0.33 -16.16 -10.62
CA GLY A 106 0.58 -16.34 -11.75
C GLY A 106 1.98 -15.85 -11.42
N THR A 107 2.90 -16.04 -12.34
CA THR A 107 4.27 -15.53 -12.32
C THR A 107 4.60 -14.82 -13.62
N VAL A 108 5.36 -13.73 -13.55
CA VAL A 108 5.87 -13.03 -14.73
C VAL A 108 6.86 -13.94 -15.45
N ASN A 109 6.56 -14.29 -16.70
CA ASN A 109 7.45 -15.05 -17.58
C ASN A 109 8.36 -14.12 -18.38
N ARG A 110 7.78 -13.06 -18.98
CA ARG A 110 8.53 -12.11 -19.82
C ARG A 110 7.86 -10.74 -19.84
N VAL A 111 8.68 -9.69 -19.81
CA VAL A 111 8.27 -8.30 -20.01
C VAL A 111 8.69 -7.86 -21.43
N TYR A 112 7.73 -7.39 -22.24
CA TYR A 112 8.02 -6.87 -23.58
C TYR A 112 8.33 -5.38 -23.45
N GLY A 113 9.54 -4.98 -23.83
CA GLY A 113 10.05 -3.61 -23.69
C GLY A 113 9.49 -2.59 -24.70
N ILE A 114 8.60 -3.02 -25.61
CA ILE A 114 8.00 -2.16 -26.63
C ILE A 114 6.52 -1.99 -26.30
N PRO A 115 6.04 -0.73 -26.11
CA PRO A 115 4.63 -0.48 -25.84
C PRO A 115 3.79 -0.78 -27.09
N ASP A 116 2.51 -1.07 -26.87
CA ASP A 116 1.53 -1.16 -27.95
C ASP A 116 1.12 0.25 -28.46
N ALA A 117 0.22 0.29 -29.44
CA ALA A 117 -0.27 1.54 -30.02
C ALA A 117 -0.99 2.46 -29.00
N SER A 118 -1.42 1.91 -27.88
CA SER A 118 -2.09 2.63 -26.78
C SER A 118 -1.12 3.04 -25.67
N GLY A 119 0.17 2.75 -25.80
CA GLY A 119 1.21 3.09 -24.82
C GLY A 119 1.31 2.11 -23.64
N PHE A 120 0.64 0.96 -23.70
CA PHE A 120 0.76 -0.07 -22.67
C PHE A 120 1.83 -1.11 -23.02
N TYR A 121 2.51 -1.57 -22.00
CA TYR A 121 3.50 -2.63 -22.09
C TYR A 121 2.86 -3.98 -21.82
N ARG A 122 3.22 -4.96 -22.61
CA ARG A 122 2.75 -6.33 -22.47
C ARG A 122 3.67 -7.12 -21.56
N VAL A 123 3.08 -7.79 -20.60
CA VAL A 123 3.77 -8.70 -19.69
C VAL A 123 3.09 -10.06 -19.78
N GLU A 124 3.89 -11.07 -20.13
CA GLU A 124 3.42 -12.45 -20.19
C GLU A 124 3.40 -13.04 -18.79
N VAL A 125 2.24 -13.52 -18.37
CA VAL A 125 2.01 -14.14 -17.06
C VAL A 125 1.72 -15.62 -17.27
N HIS A 126 2.51 -16.45 -16.62
CA HIS A 126 2.32 -17.91 -16.61
C HIS A 126 1.61 -18.35 -15.34
N PHE A 127 0.67 -19.28 -15.47
CA PHE A 127 -0.09 -19.87 -14.36
C PHE A 127 0.39 -21.29 -14.10
N PRO A 128 1.32 -21.51 -13.17
CA PRO A 128 1.92 -22.83 -12.95
C PRO A 128 0.95 -23.88 -12.39
N GLN A 129 -0.12 -23.44 -11.75
CA GLN A 129 -1.19 -24.27 -11.21
C GLN A 129 -2.45 -24.25 -12.10
N GLY A 130 -2.31 -23.82 -13.38
CA GLY A 130 -3.45 -23.56 -14.23
C GLY A 130 -4.35 -22.45 -13.64
N LEU A 131 -5.65 -22.55 -13.90
CA LEU A 131 -6.62 -21.56 -13.38
C LEU A 131 -7.21 -21.96 -12.02
N LEU A 132 -6.38 -22.48 -11.12
CA LEU A 132 -6.76 -22.77 -9.75
C LEU A 132 -6.77 -21.50 -8.92
N THR A 133 -7.90 -21.21 -8.29
CA THR A 133 -8.05 -20.01 -7.44
C THR A 133 -7.53 -20.25 -6.03
N SER A 134 -7.33 -19.16 -5.27
CA SER A 134 -6.93 -19.20 -3.86
C SER A 134 -7.93 -19.92 -2.95
N GLN A 135 -9.19 -20.06 -3.39
CA GLN A 135 -10.25 -20.80 -2.68
C GLN A 135 -10.41 -22.24 -3.16
N GLY A 136 -9.52 -22.72 -4.04
CA GLY A 136 -9.53 -24.09 -4.52
C GLY A 136 -10.50 -24.40 -5.66
N ALA A 137 -11.14 -23.38 -6.24
CA ALA A 137 -11.99 -23.55 -7.42
C ALA A 137 -11.13 -23.53 -8.69
N THR A 138 -11.42 -24.39 -9.66
CA THR A 138 -10.78 -24.36 -10.98
C THR A 138 -11.67 -23.62 -11.95
N LEU A 139 -11.16 -22.51 -12.52
CA LEU A 139 -11.90 -21.70 -13.48
C LEU A 139 -11.86 -22.35 -14.88
N SER A 140 -12.95 -22.19 -15.62
CA SER A 140 -13.03 -22.70 -16.99
C SER A 140 -12.33 -21.75 -17.96
N ALA A 141 -11.34 -22.26 -18.69
CA ALA A 141 -10.63 -21.53 -19.74
C ALA A 141 -11.27 -21.65 -21.14
N ARG A 142 -12.52 -22.12 -21.25
CA ARG A 142 -13.19 -22.26 -22.55
C ARG A 142 -13.48 -20.93 -23.22
N LEU A 143 -13.62 -19.88 -22.44
CA LEU A 143 -13.82 -18.52 -22.91
C LEU A 143 -12.64 -17.67 -22.49
N GLN A 144 -12.43 -16.58 -23.23
CA GLN A 144 -11.47 -15.55 -22.82
C GLN A 144 -11.88 -14.98 -21.47
N LEU A 145 -10.94 -14.94 -20.53
CA LEU A 145 -11.14 -14.28 -19.24
C LEU A 145 -10.44 -12.91 -19.24
N THR A 146 -11.16 -11.92 -18.75
CA THR A 146 -10.63 -10.57 -18.53
C THR A 146 -10.65 -10.23 -17.04
N GLY A 147 -9.77 -9.34 -16.64
CA GLY A 147 -9.71 -8.93 -15.23
C GLY A 147 -8.60 -7.95 -14.94
N THR A 148 -8.31 -7.80 -13.67
CA THR A 148 -7.21 -6.96 -13.16
C THR A 148 -6.08 -7.84 -12.66
N GLY A 149 -4.86 -7.59 -13.14
CA GLY A 149 -3.65 -8.23 -12.63
C GLY A 149 -2.85 -7.25 -11.78
N GLU A 150 -2.37 -7.74 -10.64
CA GLU A 150 -1.51 -6.99 -9.73
C GLU A 150 -0.14 -7.68 -9.62
N VAL A 151 0.89 -7.03 -10.15
CA VAL A 151 2.28 -7.51 -10.05
C VAL A 151 2.86 -7.05 -8.72
N ILE A 152 3.33 -7.97 -7.91
CA ILE A 152 4.03 -7.66 -6.65
C ILE A 152 5.48 -7.38 -6.98
N LEU A 153 5.91 -6.10 -6.81
CA LEU A 153 7.27 -5.68 -7.13
C LEU A 153 8.26 -5.99 -6.04
N LYS A 154 8.02 -5.47 -4.86
CA LYS A 154 8.86 -5.59 -3.67
C LYS A 154 8.02 -5.42 -2.42
N GLU A 155 8.50 -6.00 -1.34
CA GLU A 155 8.05 -5.64 -0.01
C GLU A 155 8.76 -4.34 0.41
N ALA A 156 8.08 -3.20 0.25
CA ALA A 156 8.59 -1.93 0.76
C ALA A 156 8.23 -1.79 2.24
N ARG A 157 9.17 -1.32 3.05
CA ARG A 157 8.90 -1.02 4.46
C ARG A 157 8.10 0.29 4.56
N LEU A 158 7.09 0.30 5.43
CA LEU A 158 6.24 1.48 5.65
C LEU A 158 7.06 2.73 5.97
N ILE A 159 8.17 2.59 6.70
CA ILE A 159 9.07 3.69 7.03
C ILE A 159 9.71 4.31 5.78
N GLU A 160 9.96 3.54 4.72
CA GLU A 160 10.50 4.06 3.46
C GLU A 160 9.48 4.93 2.73
N ALA A 161 8.20 4.56 2.78
CA ALA A 161 7.12 5.35 2.20
C ALA A 161 6.94 6.69 2.93
N LEU A 162 7.14 6.72 4.25
CA LEU A 162 7.09 7.96 5.05
C LEU A 162 8.30 8.88 4.81
N ILE A 163 9.47 8.31 4.54
CA ILE A 163 10.72 9.08 4.36
C ILE A 163 10.87 9.57 2.91
N LYS A 164 10.30 8.88 1.90
CA LYS A 164 10.36 9.29 0.48
C LYS A 164 10.01 10.78 0.25
N PRO A 165 8.87 11.31 0.73
CA PRO A 165 8.52 12.73 0.51
C PRO A 165 9.48 13.68 1.21
N ILE A 166 10.01 13.33 2.39
CA ILE A 166 10.96 14.16 3.14
C ILE A 166 12.30 14.26 2.40
N ARG A 167 12.76 13.16 1.81
CA ARG A 167 13.99 13.15 0.99
C ARG A 167 13.87 13.97 -0.29
N MET A 168 12.69 14.04 -0.90
CA MET A 168 12.46 14.90 -2.08
C MET A 168 12.56 16.38 -1.72
N VAL A 169 12.10 16.78 -0.54
CA VAL A 169 12.12 18.19 -0.09
C VAL A 169 13.52 18.61 0.37
N THR A 170 14.26 17.70 1.01
CA THR A 170 15.60 18.03 1.59
C THR A 170 16.76 17.85 0.62
N GLY A 171 16.52 17.35 -0.63
CA GLY A 171 17.56 17.25 -1.66
C GLY A 171 18.73 16.31 -1.31
N LEU A 172 18.59 15.46 -0.30
CA LEU A 172 19.61 14.49 0.11
C LEU A 172 19.69 13.35 -0.93
N LYS A 173 20.46 13.62 -1.99
CA LYS A 173 20.97 12.58 -2.89
C LYS A 173 22.06 11.77 -2.17
N LYS A 174 21.94 10.46 -2.30
CA LYS A 174 23.04 9.55 -1.99
C LYS A 174 24.00 9.51 -3.15
#